data_104ee80878b7b4aea8b92f04efbb8e7a
#
_entry.id   104ee80878b7b4aea8b92f04efbb8e7a
#
_cell.length_a   1.000
_cell.length_b   1.000
_cell.length_c   1.000
_cell.angle_alpha   90.00
_cell.angle_beta   90.00
_cell.angle_gamma   90.00
#
_symmetry.space_group_name_H-M   'P 1'
#
loop_
_entity.id
_entity.type
_entity.pdbx_description
1 polymer ?
#
loop_
_entity_poly.entity_id
_entity_poly.type
_entity_poly.pdbx_seq_one_letter_code
_entity_poly.pdbx_strand_id
1 'polypeptide(L)'
;MTVYNRKGKHVSGGKTVNLKEYKGVKIKSVPTFENGKLNAIVYSVIATFLALFGRYDVIHFHAEGPCSMIWLPHLFGIHTVATIHGLDWQRAKWGGFATKFLKFGEKTAAKYADELIVLSEGTRDYFKETYGRETVFIPNGIDVQNEKKADIITKKYGLEKDGYILFLARIVPEKGLHYLIDAFMQTDTDKKLVIAGGVSHSSEYAKQIHDMAKDDRIIFTGFVEGDELWELYYNCRMYVLPSDVEGMPISLLEAMACGCECLVSDIDTAKNVVGEYGYTFKKSDVNDLKNKLCEILGKPKADKAEQIEYVKNNYSWDEITDRTLELYKK
;
A
#
# COMPACT_ATOMS: atom_id res chain seq x y z
N MET A 1 11.64 20.00 8.31
CA MET A 1 11.17 19.29 7.11
C MET A 1 10.03 20.04 6.46
N THR A 2 9.92 19.99 5.12
CA THR A 2 8.81 20.59 4.36
C THR A 2 8.28 19.55 3.36
N VAL A 3 6.97 19.38 3.31
CA VAL A 3 6.30 18.51 2.34
C VAL A 3 5.54 19.37 1.34
N TYR A 4 5.74 19.09 0.06
CA TYR A 4 4.93 19.66 -1.01
C TYR A 4 3.76 18.72 -1.28
N ASN A 5 2.53 19.22 -1.14
CA ASN A 5 1.32 18.43 -1.31
C ASN A 5 0.44 19.00 -2.41
N ARG A 6 -0.25 18.14 -3.14
CA ARG A 6 -1.21 18.55 -4.18
C ARG A 6 -2.42 19.21 -3.55
N LYS A 7 -2.86 20.34 -4.13
CA LYS A 7 -4.11 21.00 -3.77
C LYS A 7 -5.24 20.45 -4.65
N GLY A 8 -6.34 19.99 -4.06
CA GLY A 8 -7.52 19.55 -4.83
C GLY A 8 -8.40 18.56 -4.09
N LYS A 9 -9.68 18.48 -4.47
CA LYS A 9 -10.69 17.62 -3.86
C LYS A 9 -10.41 16.12 -4.04
N HIS A 10 -9.79 15.74 -5.13
CA HIS A 10 -9.48 14.33 -5.46
C HIS A 10 -8.34 13.72 -4.62
N VAL A 11 -7.61 14.54 -3.86
CA VAL A 11 -6.53 14.07 -2.98
C VAL A 11 -7.08 13.68 -1.60
N SER A 12 -8.19 14.27 -1.18
CA SER A 12 -8.76 14.14 0.17
C SER A 12 -10.18 13.57 0.20
N GLY A 13 -10.52 12.71 -0.76
CA GLY A 13 -11.85 12.07 -0.81
C GLY A 13 -13.02 13.06 -0.92
N GLY A 14 -12.81 14.18 -1.63
CA GLY A 14 -13.82 15.22 -1.85
C GLY A 14 -13.80 16.37 -0.85
N LYS A 15 -12.95 16.31 0.19
CA LYS A 15 -12.74 17.41 1.15
C LYS A 15 -11.50 18.23 0.75
N THR A 16 -11.58 19.54 0.79
CA THR A 16 -10.40 20.40 0.63
C THR A 16 -9.72 20.54 1.99
N VAL A 17 -8.57 19.90 2.17
CA VAL A 17 -7.76 20.01 3.38
C VAL A 17 -6.66 21.04 3.12
N ASN A 18 -6.72 22.19 3.80
CA ASN A 18 -5.67 23.23 3.79
C ASN A 18 -4.81 23.12 5.06
N LEU A 19 -4.15 22.01 5.24
CA LEU A 19 -3.16 21.87 6.31
C LEU A 19 -1.90 22.64 5.94
N LYS A 20 -1.46 23.54 6.82
CA LYS A 20 -0.18 24.24 6.70
C LYS A 20 0.95 23.54 7.43
N GLU A 21 0.59 22.73 8.43
CA GLU A 21 1.50 21.96 9.26
C GLU A 21 0.83 20.70 9.77
N TYR A 22 1.62 19.63 9.93
CA TYR A 22 1.20 18.37 10.55
C TYR A 22 2.36 17.82 11.37
N LYS A 23 2.16 17.64 12.68
CA LYS A 23 3.18 17.10 13.61
C LYS A 23 4.56 17.77 13.45
N GLY A 24 4.63 19.11 13.35
CA GLY A 24 5.87 19.87 13.18
C GLY A 24 6.42 19.92 11.75
N VAL A 25 5.79 19.24 10.80
CA VAL A 25 6.18 19.25 9.38
C VAL A 25 5.41 20.31 8.62
N LYS A 26 6.12 21.24 7.97
CA LYS A 26 5.50 22.30 7.14
C LYS A 26 4.91 21.67 5.87
N ILE A 27 3.66 22.04 5.53
CA ILE A 27 2.97 21.57 4.33
C ILE A 27 2.77 22.74 3.37
N LYS A 28 3.34 22.65 2.18
CA LYS A 28 3.13 23.60 1.09
C LYS A 28 2.17 22.99 0.06
N SER A 29 0.97 23.54 -0.06
CA SER A 29 -0.01 23.13 -1.05
C SER A 29 0.34 23.69 -2.42
N VAL A 30 0.53 22.82 -3.41
CA VAL A 30 0.89 23.17 -4.78
C VAL A 30 -0.37 23.11 -5.65
N PRO A 31 -0.68 24.18 -6.41
CA PRO A 31 -1.80 24.18 -7.35
C PRO A 31 -1.57 23.17 -8.47
N THR A 32 -2.65 22.55 -8.92
CA THR A 32 -2.64 21.61 -10.03
C THR A 32 -4.01 21.61 -10.71
N PHE A 33 -4.11 21.01 -11.90
CA PHE A 33 -5.38 20.85 -12.59
C PHE A 33 -6.21 19.70 -11.99
N GLU A 34 -7.52 19.85 -11.94
CA GLU A 34 -8.44 18.78 -11.48
C GLU A 34 -8.62 17.66 -12.54
N ASN A 35 -7.78 17.62 -13.56
CA ASN A 35 -7.77 16.56 -14.56
C ASN A 35 -6.87 15.41 -14.12
N GLY A 36 -7.43 14.22 -13.92
CA GLY A 36 -6.72 13.06 -13.36
C GLY A 36 -5.47 12.62 -14.13
N LYS A 37 -5.35 12.91 -15.42
CA LYS A 37 -4.19 12.52 -16.25
C LYS A 37 -3.03 13.53 -16.16
N LEU A 38 -3.31 14.81 -16.09
CA LEU A 38 -2.30 15.88 -16.07
C LEU A 38 -1.93 16.33 -14.65
N ASN A 39 -2.77 16.04 -13.68
CA ASN A 39 -2.61 16.45 -12.30
C ASN A 39 -1.22 16.12 -11.73
N ALA A 40 -0.80 14.86 -11.83
CA ALA A 40 0.47 14.42 -11.26
C ALA A 40 1.68 15.05 -11.96
N ILE A 41 1.62 15.22 -13.28
CA ILE A 41 2.71 15.84 -14.08
C ILE A 41 2.88 17.30 -13.68
N VAL A 42 1.79 18.09 -13.76
CA VAL A 42 1.83 19.51 -13.46
C VAL A 42 2.23 19.79 -12.01
N TYR A 43 1.69 19.00 -11.08
CA TYR A 43 2.10 19.06 -9.68
C TYR A 43 3.61 18.80 -9.53
N SER A 44 4.15 17.73 -10.14
CA SER A 44 5.57 17.39 -10.03
C SER A 44 6.48 18.50 -10.55
N VAL A 45 6.12 19.07 -11.68
CA VAL A 45 6.86 20.22 -12.26
C VAL A 45 6.87 21.41 -11.31
N ILE A 46 5.68 21.88 -10.89
CA ILE A 46 5.56 23.07 -10.05
C ILE A 46 6.21 22.84 -8.68
N ALA A 47 5.99 21.68 -8.06
CA ALA A 47 6.58 21.34 -6.77
C ALA A 47 8.11 21.33 -6.83
N THR A 48 8.70 20.76 -7.89
CA THR A 48 10.15 20.73 -8.08
C THR A 48 10.72 22.14 -8.24
N PHE A 49 10.11 22.98 -9.09
CA PHE A 49 10.54 24.37 -9.23
C PHE A 49 10.46 25.13 -7.90
N LEU A 50 9.38 25.01 -7.15
CA LEU A 50 9.24 25.65 -5.85
C LEU A 50 10.25 25.11 -4.83
N ALA A 51 10.62 23.85 -4.91
CA ALA A 51 11.62 23.24 -4.04
C ALA A 51 13.03 23.78 -4.33
N LEU A 52 13.40 24.04 -5.58
CA LEU A 52 14.71 24.62 -5.93
C LEU A 52 14.97 25.96 -5.23
N PHE A 53 13.94 26.78 -5.05
CA PHE A 53 14.05 28.07 -4.34
C PHE A 53 13.94 27.93 -2.82
N GLY A 54 13.70 26.71 -2.31
CA GLY A 54 13.47 26.45 -0.90
C GLY A 54 14.73 26.38 -0.04
N ARG A 55 15.93 26.40 -0.65
CA ARG A 55 17.24 26.25 0.02
C ARG A 55 17.29 24.98 0.89
N TYR A 56 16.92 23.85 0.30
CA TYR A 56 16.99 22.54 0.95
C TYR A 56 18.34 21.86 0.67
N ASP A 57 18.87 21.19 1.67
CA ASP A 57 20.07 20.37 1.54
C ASP A 57 19.77 19.08 0.75
N VAL A 58 18.56 18.54 0.94
CA VAL A 58 18.10 17.29 0.30
C VAL A 58 16.68 17.46 -0.25
N ILE A 59 16.44 16.92 -1.43
CA ILE A 59 15.08 16.79 -1.99
C ILE A 59 14.77 15.32 -2.22
N HIS A 60 13.76 14.81 -1.51
CA HIS A 60 13.32 13.43 -1.61
C HIS A 60 12.06 13.32 -2.48
N PHE A 61 12.16 12.53 -3.55
CA PHE A 61 11.07 12.23 -4.48
C PHE A 61 10.43 10.88 -4.13
N HIS A 62 9.10 10.80 -4.18
CA HIS A 62 8.37 9.58 -3.95
C HIS A 62 7.59 9.17 -5.19
N ALA A 63 7.72 7.93 -5.61
CA ALA A 63 7.14 7.29 -6.79
C ALA A 63 7.70 7.77 -8.14
N GLU A 64 7.52 6.96 -9.18
CA GLU A 64 8.08 7.14 -10.52
C GLU A 64 7.63 8.46 -11.18
N GLY A 65 6.34 8.84 -11.01
CA GLY A 65 5.80 10.04 -11.64
C GLY A 65 6.58 11.31 -11.28
N PRO A 66 6.70 11.69 -10.00
CA PRO A 66 7.53 12.81 -9.54
C PRO A 66 9.01 12.68 -9.89
N CYS A 67 9.57 11.47 -9.91
CA CYS A 67 10.97 11.24 -10.30
C CYS A 67 11.29 11.67 -11.73
N SER A 68 10.30 11.90 -12.59
CA SER A 68 10.51 12.50 -13.91
C SER A 68 11.20 13.87 -13.85
N MET A 69 11.17 14.54 -12.70
CA MET A 69 11.77 15.86 -12.48
C MET A 69 13.06 15.84 -11.63
N ILE A 70 13.50 14.67 -11.15
CA ILE A 70 14.65 14.55 -10.22
C ILE A 70 15.97 15.08 -10.81
N TRP A 71 16.13 14.98 -12.14
CA TRP A 71 17.31 15.50 -12.86
C TRP A 71 17.53 17.01 -12.63
N LEU A 72 16.47 17.76 -12.38
CA LEU A 72 16.57 19.22 -12.28
C LEU A 72 17.29 19.65 -10.98
N PRO A 73 16.88 19.28 -9.77
CA PRO A 73 17.64 19.61 -8.56
C PRO A 73 19.04 18.95 -8.56
N HIS A 74 19.20 17.78 -9.12
CA HIS A 74 20.51 17.14 -9.28
C HIS A 74 21.48 18.04 -10.10
N LEU A 75 21.03 18.64 -11.20
CA LEU A 75 21.87 19.59 -11.99
C LEU A 75 22.27 20.85 -11.21
N PHE A 76 21.50 21.24 -10.19
CA PHE A 76 21.84 22.33 -9.29
C PHE A 76 22.70 21.91 -8.10
N GLY A 77 23.18 20.67 -8.07
CA GLY A 77 24.02 20.15 -6.99
C GLY A 77 23.30 19.92 -5.67
N ILE A 78 21.96 19.84 -5.70
CA ILE A 78 21.17 19.49 -4.52
C ILE A 78 21.15 17.98 -4.40
N HIS A 79 21.46 17.44 -3.23
CA HIS A 79 21.39 16.01 -2.96
C HIS A 79 19.97 15.47 -3.17
N THR A 80 19.83 14.46 -4.02
CA THR A 80 18.55 13.92 -4.45
C THR A 80 18.36 12.48 -4.01
N VAL A 81 17.25 12.23 -3.32
CA VAL A 81 16.85 10.89 -2.91
C VAL A 81 15.54 10.54 -3.62
N ALA A 82 15.40 9.29 -4.05
CA ALA A 82 14.13 8.80 -4.60
C ALA A 82 13.70 7.51 -3.88
N THR A 83 12.39 7.38 -3.59
CA THR A 83 11.79 6.12 -3.15
C THR A 83 10.80 5.62 -4.21
N ILE A 84 11.06 4.43 -4.73
CA ILE A 84 10.17 3.70 -5.63
C ILE A 84 9.29 2.78 -4.80
N HIS A 85 8.00 3.09 -4.72
CA HIS A 85 7.03 2.33 -3.91
C HIS A 85 6.52 1.05 -4.59
N GLY A 86 7.00 0.74 -5.76
CA GLY A 86 6.62 -0.39 -6.61
C GLY A 86 6.63 0.03 -8.06
N LEU A 87 6.56 -0.91 -8.98
CA LEU A 87 6.56 -0.63 -10.42
C LEU A 87 5.14 -0.21 -10.85
N ASP A 88 4.82 1.07 -10.66
CA ASP A 88 3.48 1.62 -10.87
C ASP A 88 2.93 1.38 -12.28
N TRP A 89 3.80 1.32 -13.29
CA TRP A 89 3.42 1.05 -14.67
C TRP A 89 2.83 -0.35 -14.91
N GLN A 90 3.00 -1.29 -13.98
CA GLN A 90 2.39 -2.63 -14.02
C GLN A 90 0.91 -2.62 -13.63
N ARG A 91 0.40 -1.55 -13.02
CA ARG A 91 -0.99 -1.46 -12.58
C ARG A 91 -1.93 -1.31 -13.79
N ALA A 92 -3.03 -2.06 -13.79
CA ALA A 92 -3.99 -2.14 -14.89
C ALA A 92 -4.58 -0.78 -15.34
N LYS A 93 -4.63 0.21 -14.44
CA LYS A 93 -5.14 1.56 -14.74
C LYS A 93 -4.26 2.38 -15.69
N TRP A 94 -2.99 2.01 -15.85
CA TRP A 94 -2.06 2.73 -16.70
C TRP A 94 -1.94 2.09 -18.08
N GLY A 95 -2.04 2.89 -19.11
CA GLY A 95 -1.85 2.46 -20.49
C GLY A 95 -1.26 3.57 -21.36
N GLY A 96 -0.67 3.20 -22.47
CA GLY A 96 -0.19 4.12 -23.50
C GLY A 96 0.79 5.18 -22.97
N PHE A 97 0.40 6.46 -23.02
CA PHE A 97 1.24 7.59 -22.63
C PHE A 97 1.61 7.55 -21.13
N ALA A 98 0.68 7.18 -20.26
CA ALA A 98 0.93 7.17 -18.81
C ALA A 98 2.01 6.14 -18.43
N THR A 99 1.98 4.94 -19.02
CA THR A 99 3.02 3.92 -18.85
C THR A 99 4.38 4.43 -19.32
N LYS A 100 4.44 5.11 -20.48
CA LYS A 100 5.70 5.69 -20.99
C LYS A 100 6.23 6.78 -20.06
N PHE A 101 5.36 7.61 -19.51
CA PHE A 101 5.74 8.65 -18.56
C PHE A 101 6.27 8.08 -17.26
N LEU A 102 5.64 7.03 -16.69
CA LEU A 102 6.13 6.36 -15.49
C LEU A 102 7.50 5.71 -15.72
N LYS A 103 7.68 5.01 -16.85
CA LYS A 103 8.98 4.44 -17.25
C LYS A 103 10.06 5.51 -17.49
N PHE A 104 9.68 6.67 -17.98
CA PHE A 104 10.60 7.81 -18.06
C PHE A 104 11.01 8.29 -16.67
N GLY A 105 10.08 8.43 -15.72
CA GLY A 105 10.38 8.78 -14.34
C GLY A 105 11.26 7.74 -13.64
N GLU A 106 11.01 6.47 -13.86
CA GLU A 106 11.83 5.36 -13.38
C GLU A 106 13.27 5.45 -13.91
N LYS A 107 13.44 5.64 -15.24
CA LYS A 107 14.75 5.82 -15.87
C LYS A 107 15.48 7.05 -15.34
N THR A 108 14.78 8.16 -15.11
CA THR A 108 15.40 9.37 -14.55
C THR A 108 15.79 9.19 -13.09
N ALA A 109 15.00 8.47 -12.30
CA ALA A 109 15.38 8.08 -10.94
C ALA A 109 16.65 7.23 -10.94
N ALA A 110 16.70 6.19 -11.78
CA ALA A 110 17.86 5.32 -11.90
C ALA A 110 19.15 6.08 -12.28
N LYS A 111 19.00 7.14 -13.11
CA LYS A 111 20.17 7.88 -13.65
C LYS A 111 20.62 9.02 -12.73
N TYR A 112 19.68 9.75 -12.10
CA TYR A 112 19.97 11.04 -11.48
C TYR A 112 19.73 11.08 -9.96
N ALA A 113 19.08 10.07 -9.35
CA ALA A 113 19.04 10.02 -7.91
C ALA A 113 20.44 9.73 -7.34
N ASP A 114 20.89 10.53 -6.39
CA ASP A 114 22.12 10.24 -5.66
C ASP A 114 21.91 8.97 -4.84
N GLU A 115 20.78 8.87 -4.13
CA GLU A 115 20.35 7.67 -3.42
C GLU A 115 18.98 7.20 -3.93
N LEU A 116 18.85 5.89 -4.19
CA LEU A 116 17.62 5.28 -4.70
C LEU A 116 17.14 4.17 -3.77
N ILE A 117 15.99 4.41 -3.14
CA ILE A 117 15.35 3.49 -2.19
C ILE A 117 14.28 2.67 -2.94
N VAL A 118 14.25 1.38 -2.66
CA VAL A 118 13.22 0.44 -3.11
C VAL A 118 12.63 -0.32 -1.93
N LEU A 119 11.37 -0.76 -2.06
CA LEU A 119 10.62 -1.38 -0.96
C LEU A 119 10.59 -2.91 -1.02
N SER A 120 11.21 -3.52 -2.04
CA SER A 120 11.29 -4.97 -2.16
C SER A 120 12.57 -5.41 -2.86
N GLU A 121 13.03 -6.61 -2.53
CA GLU A 121 14.18 -7.24 -3.16
C GLU A 121 13.98 -7.42 -4.68
N GLY A 122 12.80 -7.85 -5.09
CA GLY A 122 12.48 -7.99 -6.53
C GLY A 122 12.57 -6.66 -7.29
N THR A 123 12.22 -5.53 -6.65
CA THR A 123 12.41 -4.22 -7.26
C THR A 123 13.90 -3.84 -7.29
N ARG A 124 14.69 -4.23 -6.29
CA ARG A 124 16.16 -4.04 -6.29
C ARG A 124 16.80 -4.77 -7.47
N ASP A 125 16.48 -6.04 -7.63
CA ASP A 125 17.00 -6.87 -8.71
C ASP A 125 16.59 -6.32 -10.07
N TYR A 126 15.35 -5.90 -10.23
CA TYR A 126 14.86 -5.25 -11.45
C TYR A 126 15.68 -4.00 -11.82
N PHE A 127 15.97 -3.09 -10.87
CA PHE A 127 16.76 -1.89 -11.14
C PHE A 127 18.20 -2.24 -11.50
N LYS A 128 18.77 -3.25 -10.86
CA LYS A 128 20.12 -3.74 -11.17
C LYS A 128 20.18 -4.33 -12.58
N GLU A 129 19.25 -5.20 -12.94
CA GLU A 129 19.20 -5.86 -14.25
C GLU A 129 18.85 -4.89 -15.39
N THR A 130 17.88 -4.00 -15.17
CA THR A 130 17.35 -3.12 -16.22
C THR A 130 18.21 -1.89 -16.44
N TYR A 131 18.77 -1.31 -15.39
CA TYR A 131 19.49 -0.03 -15.42
C TYR A 131 20.94 -0.11 -14.96
N GLY A 132 21.42 -1.26 -14.48
CA GLY A 132 22.72 -1.38 -13.83
C GLY A 132 22.84 -0.56 -12.55
N ARG A 133 21.69 -0.21 -11.92
CA ARG A 133 21.61 0.68 -10.77
C ARG A 133 21.50 -0.10 -9.47
N GLU A 134 22.49 0.06 -8.59
CA GLU A 134 22.38 -0.40 -7.20
C GLU A 134 21.41 0.49 -6.44
N THR A 135 20.58 -0.13 -5.59
CA THR A 135 19.54 0.54 -4.79
C THR A 135 19.62 0.13 -3.32
N VAL A 136 19.09 0.95 -2.45
CA VAL A 136 19.01 0.66 -1.02
C VAL A 136 17.64 0.09 -0.71
N PHE A 137 17.58 -1.11 -0.15
CA PHE A 137 16.33 -1.70 0.32
C PHE A 137 15.98 -1.11 1.68
N ILE A 138 14.91 -0.30 1.74
CA ILE A 138 14.31 0.21 2.97
C ILE A 138 12.81 -0.05 2.88
N PRO A 139 12.24 -0.96 3.69
CA PRO A 139 10.83 -1.31 3.65
C PRO A 139 9.93 -0.17 4.18
N ASN A 140 8.61 -0.32 4.04
CA ASN A 140 7.65 0.48 4.79
C ASN A 140 7.68 0.07 6.27
N GLY A 141 7.38 1.03 7.16
CA GLY A 141 7.23 0.77 8.58
C GLY A 141 5.78 0.62 9.02
N ILE A 142 5.62 0.21 10.25
CA ILE A 142 4.34 0.10 10.95
C ILE A 142 4.46 0.57 12.39
N ASP A 143 3.42 1.25 12.88
CA ASP A 143 3.23 1.51 14.30
C ASP A 143 2.30 0.44 14.88
N VAL A 144 2.83 -0.40 15.76
CA VAL A 144 2.01 -1.43 16.42
C VAL A 144 1.06 -0.75 17.39
N GLN A 145 -0.23 -0.98 17.21
CA GLN A 145 -1.28 -0.46 18.07
C GLN A 145 -1.57 -1.40 19.24
N ASN A 146 -2.18 -0.87 20.29
CA ASN A 146 -2.70 -1.69 21.37
C ASN A 146 -3.90 -2.52 20.90
N GLU A 147 -4.06 -3.73 21.45
CA GLU A 147 -5.18 -4.61 21.15
C GLU A 147 -6.51 -3.88 21.33
N LYS A 148 -7.42 -4.02 20.37
CA LYS A 148 -8.76 -3.47 20.38
C LYS A 148 -9.78 -4.60 20.43
N LYS A 149 -10.66 -4.54 21.45
CA LYS A 149 -11.82 -5.45 21.54
C LYS A 149 -12.91 -4.99 20.57
N ALA A 150 -13.68 -5.93 20.05
CA ALA A 150 -14.81 -5.63 19.20
C ALA A 150 -15.89 -4.84 19.97
N ASP A 151 -16.16 -3.63 19.56
CA ASP A 151 -17.24 -2.75 20.06
C ASP A 151 -17.92 -2.02 18.90
N ILE A 152 -17.16 -1.18 18.17
CA ILE A 152 -17.67 -0.42 17.02
C ILE A 152 -18.17 -1.38 15.93
N ILE A 153 -17.35 -2.38 15.58
CA ILE A 153 -17.67 -3.34 14.52
C ILE A 153 -18.85 -4.25 14.91
N THR A 154 -19.02 -4.56 16.18
CA THR A 154 -20.17 -5.32 16.66
C THR A 154 -21.46 -4.48 16.53
N LYS A 155 -21.43 -3.22 16.96
CA LYS A 155 -22.60 -2.31 16.91
C LYS A 155 -23.01 -1.97 15.48
N LYS A 156 -22.02 -1.77 14.57
CA LYS A 156 -22.30 -1.37 13.18
C LYS A 156 -22.65 -2.54 12.26
N TYR A 157 -21.97 -3.68 12.42
CA TYR A 157 -21.98 -4.76 11.43
C TYR A 157 -22.34 -6.13 12.02
N GLY A 158 -22.60 -6.22 13.33
CA GLY A 158 -22.84 -7.49 14.01
C GLY A 158 -21.67 -8.46 13.87
N LEU A 159 -20.43 -7.94 13.95
CA LEU A 159 -19.21 -8.73 13.88
C LEU A 159 -18.71 -9.08 15.28
N GLU A 160 -18.28 -10.33 15.43
CA GLU A 160 -17.73 -10.85 16.67
C GLU A 160 -16.29 -11.34 16.42
N LYS A 161 -15.53 -11.49 17.51
CA LYS A 161 -14.15 -12.03 17.44
C LYS A 161 -14.13 -13.39 16.75
N ASP A 162 -13.19 -13.53 15.81
CA ASP A 162 -12.97 -14.71 14.96
C ASP A 162 -14.18 -15.14 14.11
N GLY A 163 -15.21 -14.28 13.99
CA GLY A 163 -16.43 -14.51 13.21
C GLY A 163 -16.32 -14.18 11.73
N TYR A 164 -15.19 -13.65 11.25
CA TYR A 164 -15.08 -13.16 9.87
C TYR A 164 -13.68 -13.25 9.27
N ILE A 165 -13.65 -13.32 7.94
CA ILE A 165 -12.46 -13.14 7.08
C ILE A 165 -12.40 -11.68 6.71
N LEU A 166 -11.23 -11.05 6.80
CA LEU A 166 -11.04 -9.64 6.47
C LEU A 166 -10.26 -9.47 5.16
N PHE A 167 -10.84 -8.74 4.22
CA PHE A 167 -10.14 -8.08 3.12
C PHE A 167 -10.08 -6.58 3.40
N LEU A 168 -8.89 -5.98 3.40
CA LEU A 168 -8.73 -4.54 3.63
C LEU A 168 -7.75 -3.96 2.60
N ALA A 169 -8.31 -3.33 1.55
CA ALA A 169 -7.58 -2.65 0.50
C ALA A 169 -8.52 -1.77 -0.33
N ARG A 170 -7.96 -0.95 -1.22
CA ARG A 170 -8.77 -0.26 -2.24
C ARG A 170 -9.46 -1.28 -3.15
N ILE A 171 -10.71 -1.02 -3.52
CA ILE A 171 -11.44 -1.87 -4.46
C ILE A 171 -11.00 -1.52 -5.89
N VAL A 172 -9.96 -2.20 -6.36
CA VAL A 172 -9.36 -2.08 -7.70
C VAL A 172 -8.95 -3.46 -8.22
N PRO A 173 -8.93 -3.69 -9.55
CA PRO A 173 -8.69 -5.03 -10.12
C PRO A 173 -7.43 -5.71 -9.61
N GLU A 174 -6.33 -4.97 -9.50
CA GLU A 174 -5.02 -5.49 -9.08
C GLU A 174 -4.98 -5.99 -7.62
N LYS A 175 -6.02 -5.71 -6.82
CA LYS A 175 -6.15 -6.24 -5.45
C LYS A 175 -6.86 -7.60 -5.39
N GLY A 176 -7.34 -8.10 -6.51
CA GLY A 176 -7.83 -9.48 -6.64
C GLY A 176 -9.08 -9.83 -5.83
N LEU A 177 -9.87 -8.83 -5.39
CA LEU A 177 -11.05 -9.07 -4.56
C LEU A 177 -12.05 -10.02 -5.22
N HIS A 178 -12.16 -10.01 -6.54
CA HIS A 178 -13.02 -10.93 -7.30
C HIS A 178 -12.62 -12.41 -7.11
N TYR A 179 -11.32 -12.72 -6.99
CA TYR A 179 -10.87 -14.08 -6.68
C TYR A 179 -11.32 -14.52 -5.28
N LEU A 180 -11.23 -13.60 -4.30
CA LEU A 180 -11.63 -13.90 -2.93
C LEU A 180 -13.15 -14.11 -2.80
N ILE A 181 -13.96 -13.28 -3.45
CA ILE A 181 -15.42 -13.46 -3.44
C ILE A 181 -15.79 -14.80 -4.07
N ASP A 182 -15.19 -15.14 -5.23
CA ASP A 182 -15.47 -16.40 -5.91
C ASP A 182 -15.04 -17.62 -5.07
N ALA A 183 -13.85 -17.58 -4.47
CA ALA A 183 -13.39 -18.62 -3.56
C ALA A 183 -14.27 -18.74 -2.30
N PHE A 184 -14.66 -17.61 -1.70
CA PHE A 184 -15.50 -17.57 -0.51
C PHE A 184 -16.89 -18.16 -0.76
N MET A 185 -17.52 -17.81 -1.89
CA MET A 185 -18.84 -18.34 -2.27
C MET A 185 -18.86 -19.86 -2.43
N GLN A 186 -17.70 -20.46 -2.73
CA GLN A 186 -17.52 -21.91 -2.85
C GLN A 186 -17.03 -22.57 -1.56
N THR A 187 -16.81 -21.80 -0.50
CA THR A 187 -16.32 -22.29 0.80
C THR A 187 -17.49 -22.52 1.74
N ASP A 188 -17.61 -23.73 2.28
CA ASP A 188 -18.59 -24.06 3.32
C ASP A 188 -18.06 -23.52 4.66
N THR A 189 -18.62 -22.41 5.13
CA THR A 189 -18.22 -21.73 6.38
C THR A 189 -19.34 -20.89 6.94
N ASP A 190 -19.41 -20.79 8.26
CA ASP A 190 -20.30 -19.89 8.99
C ASP A 190 -19.73 -18.44 9.10
N LYS A 191 -18.47 -18.26 8.71
CA LYS A 191 -17.80 -16.97 8.80
C LYS A 191 -18.36 -15.96 7.79
N LYS A 192 -18.30 -14.68 8.15
CA LYS A 192 -18.59 -13.59 7.25
C LYS A 192 -17.34 -13.20 6.44
N LEU A 193 -17.53 -12.63 5.25
CA LEU A 193 -16.46 -11.96 4.51
C LEU A 193 -16.65 -10.45 4.66
N VAL A 194 -15.71 -9.78 5.31
CA VAL A 194 -15.73 -8.32 5.49
C VAL A 194 -14.80 -7.68 4.48
N ILE A 195 -15.37 -6.80 3.66
CA ILE A 195 -14.66 -6.05 2.63
C ILE A 195 -14.57 -4.60 3.08
N ALA A 196 -13.39 -4.22 3.57
CA ALA A 196 -13.08 -2.87 4.03
C ALA A 196 -12.22 -2.14 3.00
N GLY A 197 -12.69 -0.98 2.54
CA GLY A 197 -11.97 -0.14 1.60
C GLY A 197 -12.87 0.69 0.70
N GLY A 198 -12.30 1.77 0.19
CA GLY A 198 -12.98 2.68 -0.71
C GLY A 198 -12.81 2.30 -2.18
N VAL A 199 -13.79 2.70 -3.00
CA VAL A 199 -13.70 2.64 -4.46
C VAL A 199 -12.76 3.73 -4.95
N SER A 200 -11.75 3.37 -5.75
CA SER A 200 -10.80 4.31 -6.35
C SER A 200 -10.83 4.18 -7.87
N HIS A 201 -11.31 5.21 -8.56
CA HIS A 201 -11.23 5.40 -10.03
C HIS A 201 -11.76 4.28 -10.95
N SER A 202 -12.34 3.21 -10.41
CA SER A 202 -12.86 2.04 -11.17
C SER A 202 -14.30 1.73 -10.76
N SER A 203 -15.22 2.64 -11.11
CA SER A 203 -16.67 2.47 -10.86
C SER A 203 -17.22 1.18 -11.48
N GLU A 204 -16.70 0.77 -12.65
CA GLU A 204 -17.11 -0.44 -13.34
C GLU A 204 -16.69 -1.70 -12.58
N TYR A 205 -15.44 -1.78 -12.12
CA TYR A 205 -14.99 -2.89 -11.29
C TYR A 205 -15.71 -2.96 -9.96
N ALA A 206 -15.95 -1.81 -9.30
CA ALA A 206 -16.73 -1.79 -8.08
C ALA A 206 -18.15 -2.32 -8.28
N LYS A 207 -18.80 -1.97 -9.41
CA LYS A 207 -20.10 -2.53 -9.78
C LYS A 207 -20.01 -4.05 -9.98
N GLN A 208 -19.01 -4.53 -10.71
CA GLN A 208 -18.76 -5.97 -10.88
C GLN A 208 -18.64 -6.69 -9.53
N ILE A 209 -17.86 -6.13 -8.60
CA ILE A 209 -17.68 -6.68 -7.26
C ILE A 209 -19.01 -6.76 -6.49
N HIS A 210 -19.82 -5.72 -6.51
CA HIS A 210 -21.14 -5.74 -5.89
C HIS A 210 -22.10 -6.73 -6.56
N ASP A 211 -22.01 -6.89 -7.87
CA ASP A 211 -22.82 -7.87 -8.62
C ASP A 211 -22.42 -9.33 -8.32
N MET A 212 -21.15 -9.57 -7.97
CA MET A 212 -20.65 -10.87 -7.54
C MET A 212 -21.01 -11.21 -6.08
N ALA A 213 -21.02 -10.21 -5.21
CA ALA A 213 -21.20 -10.35 -3.75
C ALA A 213 -22.69 -10.47 -3.37
N LYS A 214 -23.39 -11.49 -3.89
CA LYS A 214 -24.83 -11.73 -3.64
C LYS A 214 -25.08 -12.73 -2.48
N ASP A 215 -24.29 -12.65 -1.43
CA ASP A 215 -24.42 -13.50 -0.26
C ASP A 215 -24.51 -12.62 0.99
N ASP A 216 -25.48 -12.87 1.84
CA ASP A 216 -25.72 -12.09 3.06
C ASP A 216 -24.56 -12.14 4.08
N ARG A 217 -23.65 -13.12 3.90
CA ARG A 217 -22.41 -13.19 4.69
C ARG A 217 -21.35 -12.18 4.25
N ILE A 218 -21.50 -11.51 3.09
CA ILE A 218 -20.54 -10.54 2.58
C ILE A 218 -20.94 -9.13 3.02
N ILE A 219 -20.05 -8.49 3.78
CA ILE A 219 -20.29 -7.17 4.37
C ILE A 219 -19.30 -6.15 3.80
N PHE A 220 -19.80 -5.07 3.22
CA PHE A 220 -19.00 -3.93 2.80
C PHE A 220 -19.04 -2.84 3.87
N THR A 221 -17.89 -2.48 4.42
CA THR A 221 -17.80 -1.40 5.42
C THR A 221 -17.57 -0.04 4.76
N GLY A 222 -17.09 0.00 3.51
CA GLY A 222 -16.54 1.19 2.90
C GLY A 222 -15.15 1.54 3.48
N PHE A 223 -14.76 2.79 3.38
CA PHE A 223 -13.50 3.27 3.95
C PHE A 223 -13.60 3.33 5.48
N VAL A 224 -12.62 2.74 6.15
CA VAL A 224 -12.52 2.69 7.62
C VAL A 224 -11.21 3.31 8.09
N GLU A 225 -11.21 3.94 9.26
CA GLU A 225 -10.04 4.56 9.89
C GLU A 225 -10.17 4.55 11.43
N GLY A 226 -9.10 4.89 12.12
CA GLY A 226 -9.09 4.99 13.58
C GLY A 226 -9.37 3.66 14.28
N ASP A 227 -10.12 3.69 15.37
CA ASP A 227 -10.39 2.51 16.20
C ASP A 227 -11.15 1.42 15.44
N GLU A 228 -12.06 1.80 14.55
CA GLU A 228 -12.80 0.84 13.72
C GLU A 228 -11.88 -0.02 12.84
N LEU A 229 -10.85 0.58 12.25
CA LEU A 229 -9.83 -0.12 11.47
C LEU A 229 -9.10 -1.17 12.32
N TRP A 230 -8.65 -0.75 13.51
CA TRP A 230 -7.89 -1.65 14.39
C TRP A 230 -8.76 -2.74 15.01
N GLU A 231 -10.02 -2.45 15.34
CA GLU A 231 -10.97 -3.49 15.73
C GLU A 231 -11.15 -4.56 14.67
N LEU A 232 -11.22 -4.17 13.38
CA LEU A 232 -11.32 -5.12 12.27
C LEU A 232 -10.10 -6.04 12.18
N TYR A 233 -8.89 -5.54 12.37
CA TYR A 233 -7.69 -6.39 12.35
C TYR A 233 -7.64 -7.32 13.58
N TYR A 234 -7.79 -6.78 14.80
CA TYR A 234 -7.60 -7.57 16.02
C TYR A 234 -8.64 -8.69 16.22
N ASN A 235 -9.81 -8.53 15.61
CA ASN A 235 -10.92 -9.47 15.84
C ASN A 235 -11.24 -10.36 14.63
N CYS A 236 -10.52 -10.26 13.51
CA CYS A 236 -10.75 -11.16 12.39
C CYS A 236 -10.20 -12.58 12.65
N ARG A 237 -10.83 -13.59 12.04
CA ARG A 237 -10.32 -14.96 12.03
C ARG A 237 -9.05 -15.03 11.20
N MET A 238 -9.04 -14.37 10.06
CA MET A 238 -7.89 -14.27 9.15
C MET A 238 -7.99 -13.04 8.27
N TYR A 239 -6.84 -12.57 7.81
CA TYR A 239 -6.70 -11.51 6.81
C TYR A 239 -6.30 -12.13 5.47
N VAL A 240 -6.96 -11.70 4.37
CA VAL A 240 -6.66 -12.20 3.02
C VAL A 240 -6.30 -11.07 2.08
N LEU A 241 -5.15 -11.18 1.41
CA LEU A 241 -4.68 -10.23 0.39
C LEU A 241 -4.42 -10.95 -0.94
N PRO A 242 -5.42 -11.08 -1.82
CA PRO A 242 -5.32 -11.85 -3.06
C PRO A 242 -4.77 -11.02 -4.24
N SER A 243 -3.85 -10.13 -3.97
CA SER A 243 -3.36 -9.14 -4.93
C SER A 243 -2.53 -9.76 -6.07
N ASP A 244 -2.72 -9.24 -7.28
CA ASP A 244 -1.88 -9.57 -8.44
C ASP A 244 -0.58 -8.76 -8.48
N VAL A 245 -0.61 -7.54 -7.94
CA VAL A 245 0.51 -6.59 -7.94
C VAL A 245 0.53 -5.80 -6.63
N GLU A 246 1.67 -5.81 -5.96
CA GLU A 246 1.97 -4.97 -4.80
C GLU A 246 3.37 -4.36 -4.93
N GLY A 247 3.56 -3.21 -4.31
CA GLY A 247 4.92 -2.71 -4.03
C GLY A 247 5.41 -3.26 -2.70
N MET A 248 4.81 -2.78 -1.62
CA MET A 248 4.89 -3.34 -0.27
C MET A 248 3.58 -3.04 0.46
N PRO A 249 2.75 -4.05 0.73
CA PRO A 249 1.40 -3.83 1.24
C PRO A 249 1.40 -3.48 2.74
N ILE A 250 1.15 -2.20 3.06
CA ILE A 250 1.07 -1.72 4.46
C ILE A 250 -0.04 -2.44 5.21
N SER A 251 -1.19 -2.68 4.58
CA SER A 251 -2.31 -3.40 5.21
C SER A 251 -1.97 -4.84 5.62
N LEU A 252 -1.00 -5.47 4.96
CA LEU A 252 -0.48 -6.78 5.37
C LEU A 252 0.42 -6.65 6.61
N LEU A 253 1.27 -5.62 6.66
CA LEU A 253 2.08 -5.35 7.86
C LEU A 253 1.20 -5.04 9.07
N GLU A 254 0.13 -4.24 8.87
CA GLU A 254 -0.86 -3.94 9.90
C GLU A 254 -1.54 -5.22 10.40
N ALA A 255 -1.99 -6.10 9.49
CA ALA A 255 -2.60 -7.37 9.83
C ALA A 255 -1.64 -8.27 10.62
N MET A 256 -0.39 -8.39 10.18
CA MET A 256 0.63 -9.18 10.87
C MET A 256 0.96 -8.61 12.26
N ALA A 257 1.05 -7.29 12.38
CA ALA A 257 1.30 -6.60 13.64
C ALA A 257 0.17 -6.79 14.67
N CYS A 258 -1.07 -6.97 14.19
CA CYS A 258 -2.23 -7.29 15.00
C CYS A 258 -2.40 -8.80 15.30
N GLY A 259 -1.47 -9.63 14.84
CA GLY A 259 -1.53 -11.09 15.05
C GLY A 259 -2.60 -11.78 14.22
N CYS A 260 -2.98 -11.24 13.06
CA CYS A 260 -3.88 -11.93 12.14
C CYS A 260 -3.19 -13.14 11.51
N GLU A 261 -3.92 -14.23 11.29
CA GLU A 261 -3.49 -15.22 10.31
C GLU A 261 -3.63 -14.61 8.92
N CYS A 262 -2.53 -14.53 8.17
CA CYS A 262 -2.48 -13.89 6.87
C CYS A 262 -2.40 -14.94 5.74
N LEU A 263 -3.32 -14.83 4.76
CA LEU A 263 -3.28 -15.59 3.51
C LEU A 263 -3.10 -14.62 2.36
N VAL A 264 -2.02 -14.77 1.59
CA VAL A 264 -1.66 -13.86 0.51
C VAL A 264 -1.39 -14.61 -0.79
N SER A 265 -1.52 -13.93 -1.94
CA SER A 265 -1.01 -14.48 -3.20
C SER A 265 0.51 -14.65 -3.15
N ASP A 266 1.04 -15.62 -3.89
CA ASP A 266 2.46 -16.00 -3.91
C ASP A 266 3.36 -15.03 -4.70
N ILE A 267 2.91 -13.78 -4.88
CA ILE A 267 3.75 -12.71 -5.44
C ILE A 267 4.88 -12.36 -4.46
N ASP A 268 6.09 -12.15 -4.96
CA ASP A 268 7.30 -11.96 -4.15
C ASP A 268 7.14 -10.87 -3.08
N THR A 269 6.50 -9.75 -3.43
CA THR A 269 6.28 -8.63 -2.51
C THR A 269 5.37 -8.95 -1.33
N ALA A 270 4.42 -9.86 -1.46
CA ALA A 270 3.57 -10.30 -0.35
C ALA A 270 4.17 -11.53 0.36
N LYS A 271 4.67 -12.49 -0.41
CA LYS A 271 5.30 -13.72 0.10
C LYS A 271 6.49 -13.40 1.00
N ASN A 272 7.37 -12.48 0.60
CA ASN A 272 8.56 -12.11 1.39
C ASN A 272 8.17 -11.39 2.69
N VAL A 273 7.06 -10.65 2.71
CA VAL A 273 6.56 -9.98 3.92
C VAL A 273 6.01 -10.99 4.93
N VAL A 274 5.18 -11.95 4.48
CA VAL A 274 4.63 -12.96 5.41
C VAL A 274 5.67 -13.96 5.87
N GLY A 275 6.70 -14.24 5.06
CA GLY A 275 7.76 -15.18 5.38
C GLY A 275 7.20 -16.53 5.81
N GLU A 276 7.67 -17.05 6.94
CA GLU A 276 7.19 -18.30 7.57
C GLU A 276 5.95 -18.14 8.46
N TYR A 277 5.52 -16.86 8.71
CA TYR A 277 4.42 -16.55 9.63
C TYR A 277 3.05 -16.55 8.98
N GLY A 278 2.97 -16.57 7.63
CA GLY A 278 1.70 -16.54 6.89
C GLY A 278 1.57 -17.69 5.90
N TYR A 279 0.45 -17.70 5.21
CA TYR A 279 0.12 -18.68 4.19
C TYR A 279 0.11 -18.04 2.81
N THR A 280 0.49 -18.81 1.80
CA THR A 280 0.41 -18.38 0.41
C THR A 280 -0.51 -19.27 -0.41
N PHE A 281 -1.13 -18.70 -1.42
CA PHE A 281 -1.83 -19.41 -2.48
C PHE A 281 -1.33 -18.94 -3.85
N LYS A 282 -1.50 -19.75 -4.87
CA LYS A 282 -1.06 -19.45 -6.23
C LYS A 282 -1.85 -18.26 -6.79
N LYS A 283 -1.12 -17.22 -7.21
CA LYS A 283 -1.66 -15.99 -7.77
C LYS A 283 -2.76 -16.26 -8.81
N SER A 284 -3.88 -15.55 -8.70
CA SER A 284 -5.05 -15.62 -9.61
C SER A 284 -5.72 -17.01 -9.67
N ASP A 285 -5.38 -17.94 -8.77
CA ASP A 285 -5.96 -19.29 -8.72
C ASP A 285 -7.06 -19.37 -7.63
N VAL A 286 -8.32 -19.27 -8.06
CA VAL A 286 -9.49 -19.32 -7.17
C VAL A 286 -9.60 -20.66 -6.44
N ASN A 287 -9.24 -21.77 -7.10
CA ASN A 287 -9.35 -23.10 -6.49
C ASN A 287 -8.30 -23.29 -5.39
N ASP A 288 -7.07 -22.84 -5.62
CA ASP A 288 -6.02 -22.90 -4.60
C ASP A 288 -6.36 -21.96 -3.43
N LEU A 289 -6.84 -20.75 -3.69
CA LEU A 289 -7.34 -19.83 -2.67
C LEU A 289 -8.45 -20.46 -1.83
N LYS A 290 -9.45 -21.08 -2.45
CA LYS A 290 -10.52 -21.80 -1.77
C LYS A 290 -9.97 -22.92 -0.88
N ASN A 291 -9.07 -23.76 -1.42
CA ASN A 291 -8.49 -24.88 -0.68
C ASN A 291 -7.73 -24.37 0.55
N LYS A 292 -6.97 -23.30 0.41
CA LYS A 292 -6.26 -22.64 1.53
C LYS A 292 -7.22 -22.04 2.56
N LEU A 293 -8.30 -21.40 2.13
CA LEU A 293 -9.35 -20.92 3.03
C LEU A 293 -9.92 -22.08 3.87
N CYS A 294 -10.33 -23.18 3.23
CA CYS A 294 -10.85 -24.35 3.93
C CYS A 294 -9.81 -24.95 4.89
N GLU A 295 -8.54 -25.07 4.46
CA GLU A 295 -7.47 -25.60 5.28
C GLU A 295 -7.26 -24.77 6.57
N ILE A 296 -7.21 -23.44 6.46
CA ILE A 296 -6.92 -22.55 7.58
C ILE A 296 -8.13 -22.44 8.49
N LEU A 297 -9.34 -22.34 7.94
CA LEU A 297 -10.57 -22.23 8.74
C LEU A 297 -10.88 -23.54 9.50
N GLY A 298 -10.45 -24.68 8.99
CA GLY A 298 -10.58 -25.98 9.65
C GLY A 298 -9.62 -26.21 10.82
N LYS A 299 -8.67 -25.30 11.07
CA LYS A 299 -7.68 -25.39 12.14
C LYS A 299 -7.98 -24.37 13.25
N PRO A 300 -7.60 -24.64 14.50
CA PRO A 300 -7.56 -23.60 15.53
C PRO A 300 -6.67 -22.44 15.11
N LYS A 301 -7.02 -21.22 15.53
CA LYS A 301 -6.17 -20.03 15.29
C LYS A 301 -4.82 -20.22 15.98
N ALA A 302 -3.73 -20.02 15.25
CA ALA A 302 -2.39 -20.14 15.77
C ALA A 302 -2.03 -18.98 16.71
N ASP A 303 -1.16 -19.23 17.68
CA ASP A 303 -0.49 -18.15 18.41
C ASP A 303 0.42 -17.36 17.45
N LYS A 304 0.37 -16.05 17.56
CA LYS A 304 1.05 -15.11 16.66
C LYS A 304 2.07 -14.20 17.37
N ALA A 305 2.48 -14.56 18.59
CA ALA A 305 3.43 -13.78 19.36
C ALA A 305 4.75 -13.57 18.59
N GLU A 306 5.29 -14.63 17.98
CA GLU A 306 6.53 -14.56 17.17
C GLU A 306 6.35 -13.72 15.91
N GLN A 307 5.19 -13.81 15.24
CA GLN A 307 4.85 -12.95 14.09
C GLN A 307 4.84 -11.46 14.46
N ILE A 308 4.21 -11.12 15.59
CA ILE A 308 4.13 -9.74 16.08
C ILE A 308 5.53 -9.21 16.40
N GLU A 309 6.36 -10.01 17.06
CA GLU A 309 7.73 -9.67 17.39
C GLU A 309 8.58 -9.49 16.12
N TYR A 310 8.45 -10.39 15.15
CA TYR A 310 9.09 -10.26 13.84
C TYR A 310 8.77 -8.93 13.16
N VAL A 311 7.48 -8.53 13.14
CA VAL A 311 7.07 -7.27 12.53
C VAL A 311 7.64 -6.07 13.29
N LYS A 312 7.61 -6.09 14.62
CA LYS A 312 8.18 -5.02 15.47
C LYS A 312 9.68 -4.82 15.23
N ASN A 313 10.42 -5.92 15.08
CA ASN A 313 11.87 -5.90 14.94
C ASN A 313 12.35 -5.54 13.52
N ASN A 314 11.53 -5.79 12.47
CA ASN A 314 11.97 -5.62 11.09
C ASN A 314 11.29 -4.44 10.37
N TYR A 315 10.18 -3.91 10.92
CA TYR A 315 9.36 -2.89 10.25
C TYR A 315 9.00 -1.71 11.17
N SER A 316 9.87 -1.38 12.14
CA SER A 316 9.70 -0.20 13.00
C SER A 316 9.94 1.09 12.20
N TRP A 317 9.01 2.06 12.31
CA TRP A 317 9.22 3.38 11.72
C TRP A 317 10.46 4.10 12.23
N ASP A 318 10.86 3.88 13.48
CA ASP A 318 12.05 4.51 14.04
C ASP A 318 13.30 4.05 13.30
N GLU A 319 13.49 2.73 13.16
CA GLU A 319 14.63 2.17 12.42
C GLU A 319 14.63 2.57 10.93
N ILE A 320 13.48 2.53 10.29
CA ILE A 320 13.31 2.89 8.88
C ILE A 320 13.61 4.37 8.65
N THR A 321 13.18 5.22 9.58
CA THR A 321 13.47 6.65 9.53
C THR A 321 14.95 6.91 9.70
N ASP A 322 15.60 6.27 10.66
CA ASP A 322 17.05 6.42 10.90
C ASP A 322 17.85 6.00 9.67
N ARG A 323 17.55 4.85 9.06
CA ARG A 323 18.17 4.39 7.82
C ARG A 323 17.95 5.36 6.65
N THR A 324 16.78 5.97 6.58
CA THR A 324 16.48 6.99 5.55
C THR A 324 17.27 8.27 5.80
N LEU A 325 17.38 8.71 7.06
CA LEU A 325 18.14 9.90 7.45
C LEU A 325 19.64 9.73 7.20
N GLU A 326 20.19 8.53 7.30
CA GLU A 326 21.58 8.26 6.92
C GLU A 326 21.85 8.57 5.45
N LEU A 327 20.89 8.27 4.56
CA LEU A 327 21.03 8.61 3.15
C LEU A 327 20.96 10.11 2.86
N TYR A 328 20.36 10.89 3.76
CA TYR A 328 20.34 12.36 3.65
C TYR A 328 21.65 13.02 4.06
N LYS A 329 22.55 12.31 4.77
CA LYS A 329 23.82 12.83 5.27
C LYS A 329 25.00 12.61 4.32
N LYS A 330 24.79 11.77 3.28
CA LYS A 330 25.81 11.50 2.27
C LYS A 330 25.85 12.63 1.24
#